data_4e1fdfa94c1584336cd940f39c15e42d
#
_entry.id   4e1fdfa94c1584336cd940f39c15e42d
#
_cell.length_a   1.000
_cell.length_b   1.000
_cell.length_c   1.000
_cell.angle_alpha   90.00
_cell.angle_beta   90.00
_cell.angle_gamma   90.00
#
_symmetry.space_group_name_H-M   'P 1'
#
loop_
_entity.id
_entity.type
_entity.pdbx_description
1 polymer ?
#
loop_
_entity_poly.entity_id
_entity_poly.type
_entity_poly.pdbx_seq_one_letter_code
_entity_poly.pdbx_strand_id
1 'polypeptide(L)'
;YSFEYIDIILLAMIAGFIFLRLRGILGKRTGFDGKLSTELGKEVSKNFSNEKVKSQDFDKDAQNDFLRGAKIAYETIITDFSDSDNKLTRSKPLLSKKIYEQFKEALLEREAKGHYAEITFIGINSANIKEYIKIDNNLIVTVEFVSELITCIRNKEKKIISGDPEKI
;
A
#
# COMPACT_ATOMS: atom_id res chain seq x y z
N TYR A 1 22.38 -50.22 -17.32
CA TYR A 1 22.44 -49.69 -15.95
C TYR A 1 22.62 -48.14 -15.87
N SER A 2 22.09 -47.41 -16.86
CA SER A 2 22.24 -45.93 -16.86
C SER A 2 20.93 -45.15 -16.75
N PHE A 3 19.80 -45.81 -16.63
CA PHE A 3 18.49 -45.14 -16.64
C PHE A 3 18.01 -44.73 -15.25
N GLU A 4 18.44 -45.39 -14.15
CA GLU A 4 18.00 -45.09 -12.81
C GLU A 4 18.47 -43.72 -12.26
N TYR A 5 19.63 -43.23 -12.77
CA TYR A 5 20.15 -41.92 -12.35
C TYR A 5 19.52 -40.73 -13.07
N ILE A 6 18.96 -40.97 -14.26
CA ILE A 6 18.33 -39.91 -15.07
C ILE A 6 17.06 -39.41 -14.39
N ASP A 7 16.27 -40.29 -13.78
CA ASP A 7 15.07 -39.95 -13.07
C ASP A 7 15.39 -39.11 -11.83
N ILE A 8 16.46 -39.44 -11.09
CA ILE A 8 16.90 -38.69 -9.92
C ILE A 8 17.41 -37.31 -10.34
N ILE A 9 18.15 -37.18 -11.42
CA ILE A 9 18.66 -35.92 -11.94
C ILE A 9 17.50 -35.04 -12.42
N LEU A 10 16.53 -35.62 -13.11
CA LEU A 10 15.35 -34.91 -13.60
C LEU A 10 14.47 -34.42 -12.43
N LEU A 11 14.28 -35.26 -11.43
CA LEU A 11 13.56 -34.91 -10.22
C LEU A 11 14.28 -33.82 -9.42
N ALA A 12 15.60 -33.85 -9.31
CA ALA A 12 16.42 -32.81 -8.67
C ALA A 12 16.35 -31.49 -9.45
N MET A 13 16.32 -31.49 -10.77
CA MET A 13 16.15 -30.29 -11.58
C MET A 13 14.77 -29.69 -11.41
N ILE A 14 13.71 -30.51 -11.39
CA ILE A 14 12.33 -30.03 -11.14
C ILE A 14 12.22 -29.44 -9.71
N ALA A 15 12.75 -30.13 -8.70
CA ALA A 15 12.76 -29.65 -7.32
C ALA A 15 13.55 -28.34 -7.18
N GLY A 16 14.72 -28.25 -7.82
CA GLY A 16 15.53 -27.03 -7.88
C GLY A 16 14.80 -25.86 -8.56
N PHE A 17 14.13 -26.12 -9.66
CA PHE A 17 13.35 -25.11 -10.38
C PHE A 17 12.15 -24.61 -9.55
N ILE A 18 11.45 -25.53 -8.89
CA ILE A 18 10.35 -25.18 -7.96
C ILE A 18 10.88 -24.37 -6.78
N PHE A 19 12.04 -24.76 -6.22
CA PHE A 19 12.66 -24.03 -5.10
C PHE A 19 13.11 -22.62 -5.50
N LEU A 20 13.71 -22.47 -6.68
CA LEU A 20 14.09 -21.16 -7.22
C LEU A 20 12.87 -20.27 -7.48
N ARG A 21 11.80 -20.85 -7.99
CA ARG A 21 10.53 -20.15 -8.23
C ARG A 21 9.85 -19.75 -6.93
N LEU A 22 9.85 -20.62 -5.92
CA LEU A 22 9.33 -20.34 -4.58
C LEU A 22 10.17 -19.29 -3.87
N ARG A 23 11.50 -19.31 -4.01
CA ARG A 23 12.37 -18.28 -3.43
C ARG A 23 12.09 -16.90 -4.02
N GLY A 24 11.74 -16.82 -5.31
CA GLY A 24 11.30 -15.57 -5.96
C GLY A 24 9.95 -15.07 -5.47
N ILE A 25 9.08 -15.96 -4.97
CA ILE A 25 7.74 -15.64 -4.49
C ILE A 25 7.74 -15.43 -2.97
N LEU A 26 8.48 -16.24 -2.20
CA LEU A 26 8.59 -16.09 -0.75
C LEU A 26 9.41 -14.87 -0.30
N GLY A 27 10.28 -14.34 -1.19
CA GLY A 27 11.02 -13.09 -0.95
C GLY A 27 10.24 -11.83 -1.30
N LYS A 28 9.12 -11.96 -2.00
CA LYS A 28 8.17 -10.89 -2.23
C LYS A 28 6.99 -11.15 -1.30
N ARG A 29 6.93 -10.43 -0.19
CA ARG A 29 5.66 -10.24 0.51
C ARG A 29 4.65 -9.78 -0.53
N THR A 30 3.73 -10.66 -0.92
CA THR A 30 2.53 -10.35 -1.67
C THR A 30 1.46 -9.80 -0.71
N GLY A 31 1.86 -8.85 0.12
CA GLY A 31 0.99 -7.80 0.55
C GLY A 31 1.23 -6.68 -0.44
N PHE A 32 0.29 -5.84 -0.65
CA PHE A 32 0.37 -4.57 -1.37
C PHE A 32 1.43 -3.66 -0.70
N ASP A 33 2.68 -4.16 -0.66
CA ASP A 33 3.88 -3.41 -0.32
C ASP A 33 4.16 -2.55 -1.54
N GLY A 34 3.43 -1.47 -1.59
CA GLY A 34 3.70 -0.45 -2.53
C GLY A 34 5.17 -0.08 -2.45
N LYS A 35 5.92 -0.38 -3.49
CA LYS A 35 7.16 0.36 -3.80
C LYS A 35 6.95 1.87 -3.69
N LEU A 36 5.68 2.30 -3.65
CA LEU A 36 5.23 3.66 -3.40
C LEU A 36 5.67 4.22 -2.05
N SER A 37 5.52 3.45 -0.96
CA SER A 37 5.83 3.96 0.39
C SER A 37 7.32 3.93 0.69
N THR A 38 8.07 2.98 0.08
CA THR A 38 9.50 2.82 0.38
C THR A 38 10.38 3.79 -0.42
N GLU A 39 10.01 4.14 -1.65
CA GLU A 39 10.78 5.12 -2.44
C GLU A 39 10.47 6.56 -2.02
N LEU A 40 9.21 6.88 -1.72
CA LEU A 40 8.85 8.20 -1.18
C LEU A 40 9.47 8.43 0.20
N GLY A 41 9.44 7.45 1.08
CA GLY A 41 10.12 7.51 2.38
C GLY A 41 11.63 7.66 2.25
N LYS A 42 12.26 7.01 1.26
CA LYS A 42 13.71 7.11 1.01
C LYS A 42 14.12 8.43 0.33
N GLU A 43 13.32 8.95 -0.60
CA GLU A 43 13.61 10.26 -1.21
C GLU A 43 13.42 11.40 -0.21
N VAL A 44 12.38 11.33 0.61
CA VAL A 44 12.17 12.30 1.69
C VAL A 44 13.27 12.18 2.75
N SER A 45 13.63 10.96 3.18
CA SER A 45 14.69 10.76 4.19
C SER A 45 16.10 11.13 3.70
N LYS A 46 16.42 10.95 2.42
CA LYS A 46 17.75 11.30 1.87
C LYS A 46 18.00 12.81 1.79
N ASN A 47 16.95 13.60 1.62
CA ASN A 47 17.07 15.05 1.54
C ASN A 47 17.05 15.76 2.90
N PHE A 48 16.72 15.05 4.00
CA PHE A 48 16.42 15.66 5.30
C PHE A 48 17.24 15.11 6.48
N SER A 49 18.43 14.56 6.25
CA SER A 49 19.26 13.98 7.31
C SER A 49 19.89 14.98 8.30
N ASN A 50 19.60 16.27 8.21
CA ASN A 50 20.14 17.28 9.13
C ASN A 50 19.11 18.36 9.45
N GLU A 51 18.25 18.10 10.43
CA GLU A 51 17.75 19.07 11.41
C GLU A 51 16.47 18.53 12.07
N LYS A 52 16.65 17.81 13.17
CA LYS A 52 15.54 17.58 14.12
C LYS A 52 15.27 18.89 14.85
N VAL A 53 14.59 19.82 14.22
CA VAL A 53 14.04 20.98 14.90
C VAL A 53 12.76 20.51 15.61
N LYS A 54 12.82 20.39 16.93
CA LYS A 54 11.63 20.32 17.77
C LYS A 54 10.91 21.67 17.63
N SER A 55 9.94 21.74 16.72
CA SER A 55 9.11 22.94 16.61
C SER A 55 8.18 23.00 17.84
N GLN A 56 8.27 24.06 18.62
CA GLN A 56 7.39 24.37 19.75
C GLN A 56 5.91 24.51 19.31
N ASP A 57 5.64 24.63 18.03
CA ASP A 57 4.32 24.88 17.44
C ASP A 57 3.50 23.59 17.19
N PHE A 58 4.06 22.40 17.40
CA PHE A 58 3.37 21.13 17.21
C PHE A 58 3.27 20.38 18.54
N ASP A 59 2.51 20.96 19.45
CA ASP A 59 2.25 20.39 20.77
C ASP A 59 1.31 19.18 20.72
N LYS A 60 1.01 18.60 21.88
CA LYS A 60 0.16 17.40 21.96
C LYS A 60 -1.26 17.62 21.45
N ASP A 61 -1.81 18.80 21.63
CA ASP A 61 -3.17 19.12 21.20
C ASP A 61 -3.21 19.27 19.67
N ALA A 62 -2.24 19.97 19.09
CA ALA A 62 -2.07 20.06 17.64
C ALA A 62 -1.82 18.69 17.00
N GLN A 63 -1.05 17.80 17.65
CA GLN A 63 -0.83 16.42 17.19
C GLN A 63 -2.13 15.61 17.19
N ASN A 64 -2.95 15.74 18.23
CA ASN A 64 -4.23 15.04 18.32
C ASN A 64 -5.22 15.52 17.26
N ASP A 65 -5.31 16.81 17.03
CA ASP A 65 -6.15 17.40 15.99
C ASP A 65 -5.68 16.99 14.58
N PHE A 66 -4.38 16.99 14.36
CA PHE A 66 -3.79 16.48 13.12
C PHE A 66 -4.12 15.01 12.89
N LEU A 67 -3.95 14.15 13.90
CA LEU A 67 -4.27 12.71 13.79
C LEU A 67 -5.74 12.47 13.49
N ARG A 68 -6.65 13.29 14.04
CA ARG A 68 -8.08 13.22 13.73
C ARG A 68 -8.33 13.48 12.25
N GLY A 69 -7.75 14.53 11.69
CA GLY A 69 -7.81 14.86 10.27
C GLY A 69 -7.15 13.80 9.39
N ALA A 70 -5.98 13.29 9.81
CA ALA A 70 -5.25 12.26 9.08
C ALA A 70 -6.01 10.92 8.99
N LYS A 71 -6.75 10.53 10.04
CA LYS A 71 -7.63 9.35 10.01
C LYS A 71 -8.74 9.49 8.99
N ILE A 72 -9.41 10.65 8.97
CA ILE A 72 -10.48 10.95 7.98
C ILE A 72 -9.92 10.94 6.55
N ALA A 73 -8.75 11.54 6.34
CA ALA A 73 -8.09 11.56 5.05
C ALA A 73 -7.72 10.15 4.58
N TYR A 74 -7.15 9.33 5.48
CA TYR A 74 -6.78 7.94 5.19
C TYR A 74 -8.00 7.11 4.77
N GLU A 75 -9.09 7.13 5.54
CA GLU A 75 -10.33 6.45 5.22
C GLU A 75 -10.90 6.92 3.89
N THR A 76 -10.92 8.24 3.66
CA THR A 76 -11.41 8.82 2.40
C THR A 76 -10.60 8.33 1.20
N ILE A 77 -9.27 8.28 1.30
CA ILE A 77 -8.39 7.83 0.23
C ILE A 77 -8.62 6.34 -0.08
N ILE A 78 -8.68 5.50 0.96
CA ILE A 78 -8.88 4.05 0.78
C ILE A 78 -10.25 3.76 0.16
N THR A 79 -11.31 4.38 0.64
CA THR A 79 -12.67 4.15 0.13
C THR A 79 -12.84 4.70 -1.28
N ASP A 80 -12.28 5.85 -1.58
CA ASP A 80 -12.35 6.47 -2.91
C ASP A 80 -11.56 5.68 -3.97
N PHE A 81 -10.42 5.09 -3.58
CA PHE A 81 -9.63 4.21 -4.44
C PHE A 81 -10.35 2.88 -4.77
N SER A 82 -11.24 2.42 -3.90
CA SER A 82 -12.04 1.22 -4.10
C SER A 82 -13.36 1.47 -4.85
N ASP A 83 -13.75 2.73 -4.99
CA ASP A 83 -15.00 3.08 -5.66
C ASP A 83 -15.00 2.63 -7.14
N SER A 84 -16.12 2.11 -7.58
CA SER A 84 -16.28 1.56 -8.93
C SER A 84 -16.24 2.62 -10.03
N ASP A 85 -16.41 3.91 -9.68
CA ASP A 85 -16.39 5.00 -10.63
C ASP A 85 -14.98 5.42 -11.08
N ASN A 86 -13.93 4.94 -10.41
CA ASN A 86 -12.52 5.15 -10.70
C ASN A 86 -12.08 6.63 -10.79
N LYS A 87 -12.77 7.55 -10.11
CA LYS A 87 -12.55 9.00 -10.32
C LYS A 87 -11.67 9.69 -9.28
N LEU A 88 -11.42 9.11 -8.13
CA LEU A 88 -10.65 9.73 -7.03
C LEU A 88 -11.11 11.17 -6.69
N THR A 89 -12.43 11.42 -6.76
CA THR A 89 -12.96 12.78 -6.65
C THR A 89 -12.78 13.37 -5.27
N ARG A 90 -12.96 12.54 -4.23
CA ARG A 90 -12.86 12.94 -2.81
C ARG A 90 -11.42 13.01 -2.35
N SER A 91 -10.57 12.10 -2.84
CA SER A 91 -9.17 12.00 -2.44
C SER A 91 -8.24 12.95 -3.19
N LYS A 92 -8.62 13.45 -4.36
CA LYS A 92 -7.79 14.38 -5.15
C LYS A 92 -7.24 15.57 -4.34
N PRO A 93 -8.03 16.31 -3.54
CA PRO A 93 -7.49 17.42 -2.75
C PRO A 93 -6.59 16.97 -1.58
N LEU A 94 -6.62 15.70 -1.21
CA LEU A 94 -5.83 15.12 -0.12
C LEU A 94 -4.49 14.54 -0.60
N LEU A 95 -4.31 14.41 -1.91
CA LEU A 95 -3.14 13.78 -2.51
C LEU A 95 -2.23 14.82 -3.16
N SER A 96 -0.93 14.60 -3.05
CA SER A 96 0.01 15.33 -3.89
C SER A 96 -0.18 14.97 -5.36
N LYS A 97 0.18 15.89 -6.28
CA LYS A 97 0.05 15.65 -7.73
C LYS A 97 0.70 14.33 -8.16
N LYS A 98 1.91 14.05 -7.66
CA LYS A 98 2.65 12.81 -7.98
C LYS A 98 1.87 11.56 -7.55
N ILE A 99 1.35 11.54 -6.32
CA ILE A 99 0.59 10.40 -5.79
C ILE A 99 -0.76 10.26 -6.51
N TYR A 100 -1.43 11.37 -6.79
CA TYR A 100 -2.68 11.34 -7.54
C TYR A 100 -2.51 10.70 -8.93
N GLU A 101 -1.46 11.05 -9.68
CA GLU A 101 -1.20 10.46 -11.00
C GLU A 101 -0.88 8.96 -10.90
N GLN A 102 -0.13 8.52 -9.89
CA GLN A 102 0.15 7.11 -9.66
C GLN A 102 -1.13 6.31 -9.33
N PHE A 103 -2.01 6.86 -8.50
CA PHE A 103 -3.29 6.22 -8.19
C PHE A 103 -4.19 6.13 -9.43
N LYS A 104 -4.23 7.20 -10.22
CA LYS A 104 -4.97 7.23 -11.47
C LYS A 104 -4.46 6.18 -12.47
N GLU A 105 -3.15 6.05 -12.61
CA GLU A 105 -2.53 5.02 -13.46
C GLU A 105 -2.92 3.61 -13.00
N ALA A 106 -2.86 3.33 -11.69
CA ALA A 106 -3.27 2.06 -11.12
C ALA A 106 -4.76 1.74 -11.37
N LEU A 107 -5.63 2.76 -11.30
CA LEU A 107 -7.05 2.61 -11.62
C LEU A 107 -7.29 2.30 -13.10
N LEU A 108 -6.59 2.98 -14.00
CA LEU A 108 -6.66 2.72 -15.44
C LEU A 108 -6.18 1.32 -15.79
N GLU A 109 -5.09 0.85 -15.17
CA GLU A 109 -4.59 -0.51 -15.33
C GLU A 109 -5.62 -1.56 -14.82
N ARG A 110 -6.23 -1.30 -13.68
CA ARG A 110 -7.30 -2.14 -13.12
C ARG A 110 -8.51 -2.24 -14.07
N GLU A 111 -8.94 -1.09 -14.60
CA GLU A 111 -10.04 -1.01 -15.56
C GLU A 111 -9.71 -1.74 -16.88
N ALA A 112 -8.50 -1.56 -17.41
CA ALA A 112 -8.04 -2.24 -18.62
C ALA A 112 -8.05 -3.77 -18.48
N LYS A 113 -7.75 -4.29 -17.27
CA LYS A 113 -7.86 -5.71 -16.94
C LYS A 113 -9.30 -6.17 -16.70
N GLY A 114 -10.24 -5.25 -16.65
CA GLY A 114 -11.64 -5.54 -16.31
C GLY A 114 -11.84 -6.03 -14.89
N HIS A 115 -10.99 -5.57 -13.99
CA HIS A 115 -11.04 -5.91 -12.57
C HIS A 115 -11.76 -4.83 -11.78
N TYR A 116 -12.58 -5.25 -10.82
CA TYR A 116 -13.28 -4.39 -9.88
C TYR A 116 -12.81 -4.71 -8.47
N ALA A 117 -12.34 -3.70 -7.76
CA ALA A 117 -11.99 -3.86 -6.35
C ALA A 117 -13.18 -3.48 -5.49
N GLU A 118 -13.51 -4.35 -4.54
CA GLU A 118 -14.44 -4.07 -3.46
C GLU A 118 -13.63 -4.02 -2.17
N ILE A 119 -13.57 -2.86 -1.53
CA ILE A 119 -12.89 -2.69 -0.24
C ILE A 119 -13.95 -2.24 0.76
N THR A 120 -14.15 -3.05 1.79
CA THR A 120 -14.96 -2.68 2.95
C THR A 120 -14.00 -2.22 4.04
N PHE A 121 -13.99 -0.94 4.32
CA PHE A 121 -13.22 -0.37 5.40
C PHE A 121 -13.93 -0.60 6.73
N ILE A 122 -13.29 -1.33 7.65
CA ILE A 122 -13.86 -1.68 8.96
C ILE A 122 -13.51 -0.61 9.98
N GLY A 123 -12.24 -0.22 10.05
CA GLY A 123 -11.81 0.82 10.96
C GLY A 123 -10.31 0.97 11.08
N ILE A 124 -9.89 1.98 11.86
CA ILE A 124 -8.50 2.23 12.21
C ILE A 124 -8.29 1.80 13.66
N ASN A 125 -7.46 0.78 13.86
CA ASN A 125 -7.11 0.27 15.19
C ASN A 125 -6.12 1.17 15.89
N SER A 126 -5.14 1.72 15.15
CA SER A 126 -4.22 2.71 15.67
C SER A 126 -3.72 3.68 14.60
N ALA A 127 -3.39 4.89 15.02
CA ALA A 127 -2.73 5.90 14.21
C ALA A 127 -1.72 6.64 15.08
N ASN A 128 -0.44 6.57 14.71
CA ASN A 128 0.66 7.12 15.50
C ASN A 128 1.56 7.99 14.64
N ILE A 129 1.94 9.14 15.15
CA ILE A 129 2.97 9.97 14.52
C ILE A 129 4.33 9.30 14.78
N LYS A 130 5.03 8.92 13.70
CA LYS A 130 6.37 8.36 13.77
C LYS A 130 7.44 9.44 13.84
N GLU A 131 7.28 10.45 13.01
CA GLU A 131 8.21 11.59 12.95
C GLU A 131 7.51 12.80 12.34
N TYR A 132 8.06 13.97 12.60
CA TYR A 132 7.65 15.21 11.93
C TYR A 132 8.84 16.14 11.74
N ILE A 133 8.80 16.90 10.65
CA ILE A 133 9.84 17.83 10.24
C ILE A 133 9.19 19.12 9.77
N LYS A 134 9.68 20.26 10.22
CA LYS A 134 9.25 21.57 9.71
C LYS A 134 10.25 22.05 8.65
N ILE A 135 9.74 22.33 7.47
CA ILE A 135 10.53 22.87 6.34
C ILE A 135 9.85 24.15 5.89
N ASP A 136 10.55 25.26 6.07
CA ASP A 136 9.98 26.59 5.85
C ASP A 136 8.67 26.77 6.61
N ASN A 137 7.58 26.95 5.88
CA ASN A 137 6.23 27.11 6.43
C ASN A 137 5.41 25.80 6.43
N ASN A 138 6.00 24.69 6.00
CA ASN A 138 5.31 23.40 5.90
C ASN A 138 5.75 22.46 7.00
N LEU A 139 4.77 21.78 7.62
CA LEU A 139 5.01 20.68 8.53
C LEU A 139 4.78 19.36 7.79
N ILE A 140 5.83 18.54 7.70
CA ILE A 140 5.76 17.20 7.13
C ILE A 140 5.66 16.23 8.29
N VAL A 141 4.60 15.43 8.32
CA VAL A 141 4.33 14.48 9.40
C VAL A 141 4.17 13.09 8.81
N THR A 142 4.94 12.13 9.34
CA THR A 142 4.83 10.72 9.00
C THR A 142 3.92 10.02 10.01
N VAL A 143 2.82 9.46 9.52
CA VAL A 143 1.85 8.73 10.34
C VAL A 143 1.82 7.27 9.96
N GLU A 144 1.87 6.40 10.97
CA GLU A 144 1.64 4.97 10.82
C GLU A 144 0.21 4.64 11.19
N PHE A 145 -0.51 4.01 10.26
CA PHE A 145 -1.86 3.51 10.49
C PHE A 145 -1.86 1.99 10.59
N VAL A 146 -2.65 1.46 11.52
CA VAL A 146 -3.06 0.06 11.57
C VAL A 146 -4.57 0.04 11.39
N SER A 147 -5.03 -0.52 10.30
CA SER A 147 -6.45 -0.55 9.94
C SER A 147 -6.89 -1.94 9.52
N GLU A 148 -8.17 -2.22 9.69
CA GLU A 148 -8.83 -3.43 9.24
C GLU A 148 -9.68 -3.12 8.03
N LEU A 149 -9.51 -3.93 6.99
CA LEU A 149 -10.29 -3.82 5.76
C LEU A 149 -10.46 -5.21 5.13
N ILE A 150 -11.61 -5.42 4.51
CA ILE A 150 -11.89 -6.58 3.67
C ILE A 150 -11.65 -6.18 2.23
N THR A 151 -10.84 -6.93 1.50
CA THR A 151 -10.55 -6.65 0.09
C THR A 151 -10.96 -7.84 -0.77
N CYS A 152 -11.74 -7.58 -1.80
CA CYS A 152 -12.13 -8.55 -2.81
C CYS A 152 -11.95 -7.96 -4.21
N ILE A 153 -11.36 -8.72 -5.12
CA ILE A 153 -11.22 -8.33 -6.52
C ILE A 153 -12.08 -9.27 -7.36
N ARG A 154 -12.95 -8.69 -8.18
CA ARG A 154 -13.83 -9.41 -9.11
C ARG A 154 -13.50 -9.09 -10.55
N ASN A 155 -13.79 -10.03 -11.46
CA ASN A 155 -13.75 -9.79 -12.90
C ASN A 155 -15.07 -9.21 -13.41
N LYS A 156 -15.15 -8.97 -14.74
CA LYS A 156 -16.38 -8.48 -15.42
C LYS A 156 -17.60 -9.38 -15.21
N GLU A 157 -17.39 -10.67 -14.96
CA GLU A 157 -18.43 -11.66 -14.69
C GLU A 157 -18.80 -11.73 -13.21
N LYS A 158 -18.33 -10.79 -12.38
CA LYS A 158 -18.52 -10.73 -10.92
C LYS A 158 -17.91 -11.91 -10.15
N LYS A 159 -17.07 -12.73 -10.80
CA LYS A 159 -16.36 -13.83 -10.15
C LYS A 159 -15.17 -13.30 -9.36
N ILE A 160 -14.98 -13.82 -8.14
CA ILE A 160 -13.84 -13.47 -7.29
C ILE A 160 -12.56 -13.99 -7.93
N ILE A 161 -11.58 -13.08 -8.15
CA ILE A 161 -10.25 -13.40 -8.64
C ILE A 161 -9.26 -13.46 -7.48
N SER A 162 -9.44 -12.60 -6.49
CA SER A 162 -8.54 -12.49 -5.34
C SER A 162 -9.28 -11.92 -4.14
N GLY A 163 -8.81 -12.26 -2.94
CA GLY A 163 -9.42 -11.85 -1.68
C GLY A 163 -10.58 -12.75 -1.25
N ASP A 164 -11.07 -12.50 -0.05
CA ASP A 164 -12.21 -13.20 0.54
C ASP A 164 -13.15 -12.15 1.14
N PRO A 165 -14.39 -12.03 0.63
CA PRO A 165 -15.34 -11.02 1.10
C PRO A 165 -15.85 -11.27 2.53
N GLU A 166 -15.60 -12.46 3.10
CA GLU A 166 -16.04 -12.83 4.45
C GLU A 166 -14.91 -12.87 5.47
N LYS A 167 -13.63 -12.64 5.03
CA LYS A 167 -12.46 -12.75 5.89
C LYS A 167 -11.81 -11.40 6.15
N ILE A 168 -11.71 -11.05 7.42
CA ILE A 168 -10.95 -9.93 7.96
C ILE A 168 -9.47 -10.28 8.03
#